data_befe3a70c576845af22789e0512e6a78
#
_entry.id   befe3a70c576845af22789e0512e6a78
#
_cell.length_a   1.000
_cell.length_b   1.000
_cell.length_c   1.000
_cell.angle_alpha   90.00
_cell.angle_beta   90.00
_cell.angle_gamma   90.00
#
_symmetry.space_group_name_H-M   'P 1'
#
loop_
_entity.id
_entity.type
_entity.pdbx_description
1 polymer ?
#
loop_
_entity_poly.entity_id
_entity_poly.type
_entity_poly.pdbx_seq_one_letter_code
_entity_poly.pdbx_strand_id
1 'polypeptide(L)'
;MALFDFPRWKLTSPAAESGVVAPDERLSAGQTLVMGVQHAVAMFGATVLMPLLMGLDPNLSILMSGVGTLLFFVVTGGRVPSYLGSSAAFVGVVIAITGFNGQGLNPHLSVALGGIIACGLVYTLIGLVVMKIGTRWIERLMPPVVTGAVVMAIGLNLAPIAVRSVSASAFDSWMAVLTVLCIGIVAVFTRGMLQRLLILVGLIVACALYALLANGLGLGKPLDFSPLAQAAWFGLPHFTTPSFNGQAMMLIAPVAVILVAENLGHLKAVAGMTGRNMDPYMGRAFVGDGLATMLSGSVGGSGVTTYAENIGVMAVTKVYSTLVFVAAALIAMLLGFSPKFGALIHTIPGPVIGGASIVVFGLIAVAGARIWVQNRVDLSQNSNLIMVSVTLVLAAGDFALALGGVTLGGIGTATFGAILLHALLHRGTREAKEARVTPV
;
A
#
# COMPACT_ATOMS: atom_id res chain seq x y z
N MET A 1 -19.13 20.34 11.80
CA MET A 1 -19.36 18.92 12.11
C MET A 1 -18.41 18.54 13.22
N ALA A 2 -18.91 18.05 14.37
CA ALA A 2 -18.07 17.73 15.52
C ALA A 2 -17.09 16.61 15.16
N LEU A 3 -15.84 16.69 15.62
CA LEU A 3 -14.78 15.72 15.33
C LEU A 3 -15.14 14.28 15.82
N PHE A 4 -16.08 14.16 16.74
CA PHE A 4 -16.44 12.91 17.41
C PHE A 4 -17.93 12.52 17.26
N ASP A 5 -18.56 12.87 16.12
CA ASP A 5 -19.92 12.42 15.83
C ASP A 5 -19.88 11.05 15.13
N PHE A 6 -19.74 10.01 15.94
CA PHE A 6 -19.74 8.62 15.47
C PHE A 6 -21.13 8.13 15.10
N PRO A 7 -21.28 7.25 14.10
CA PRO A 7 -22.56 6.65 13.77
C PRO A 7 -23.05 5.78 14.93
N ARG A 8 -24.38 5.69 15.09
CA ARG A 8 -24.99 4.69 15.96
C ARG A 8 -25.12 3.39 15.15
N TRP A 9 -24.16 2.46 15.32
CA TRP A 9 -24.17 1.20 14.57
C TRP A 9 -25.39 0.36 14.93
N LYS A 10 -26.31 0.19 13.99
CA LYS A 10 -27.49 -0.65 14.13
C LYS A 10 -27.10 -2.11 13.92
N LEU A 11 -27.59 -2.99 14.77
CA LEU A 11 -27.38 -4.43 14.60
C LEU A 11 -28.14 -4.92 13.36
N THR A 12 -27.44 -5.58 12.45
CA THR A 12 -28.03 -6.21 11.26
C THR A 12 -27.54 -7.64 11.12
N SER A 13 -28.19 -8.42 10.27
CA SER A 13 -27.79 -9.78 9.93
C SER A 13 -27.40 -9.84 8.46
N PRO A 14 -26.36 -10.61 8.06
CA PRO A 14 -26.05 -10.87 6.65
C PRO A 14 -27.20 -11.54 5.87
N ALA A 15 -28.15 -12.15 6.59
CA ALA A 15 -29.38 -12.73 6.03
C ALA A 15 -30.50 -11.70 5.82
N ALA A 16 -30.27 -10.40 6.07
CA ALA A 16 -31.22 -9.34 5.73
C ALA A 16 -31.49 -9.32 4.22
N GLU A 17 -32.67 -8.87 3.81
CA GLU A 17 -33.14 -8.87 2.41
C GLU A 17 -32.14 -8.27 1.40
N SER A 18 -31.30 -7.32 1.84
CA SER A 18 -30.27 -6.69 1.00
C SER A 18 -28.99 -7.51 0.84
N GLY A 19 -28.68 -8.44 1.74
CA GLY A 19 -27.40 -9.15 1.78
C GLY A 19 -26.17 -8.22 1.92
N VAL A 20 -26.38 -6.95 2.29
CA VAL A 20 -25.34 -5.91 2.40
C VAL A 20 -25.35 -5.36 3.83
N VAL A 21 -24.17 -5.20 4.43
CA VAL A 21 -23.98 -4.55 5.73
C VAL A 21 -23.33 -3.18 5.51
N ALA A 22 -24.07 -2.12 5.81
CA ALA A 22 -23.62 -0.74 5.57
C ALA A 22 -22.52 -0.29 6.56
N PRO A 23 -21.78 0.80 6.27
CA PRO A 23 -20.71 1.31 7.16
C PRO A 23 -21.15 1.65 8.58
N ASP A 24 -22.40 2.08 8.76
CA ASP A 24 -23.05 2.44 10.03
C ASP A 24 -23.92 1.31 10.62
N GLU A 25 -23.75 0.11 10.11
CA GLU A 25 -24.35 -1.11 10.65
C GLU A 25 -23.28 -2.00 11.29
N ARG A 26 -23.70 -2.87 12.18
CA ARG A 26 -22.83 -3.84 12.83
C ARG A 26 -23.40 -5.25 12.77
N LEU A 27 -22.51 -6.20 12.68
CA LEU A 27 -22.81 -7.62 12.86
C LEU A 27 -22.85 -7.98 14.35
N SER A 28 -23.26 -9.20 14.68
CA SER A 28 -23.06 -9.77 16.02
C SER A 28 -21.58 -9.77 16.38
N ALA A 29 -21.25 -9.78 17.68
CA ALA A 29 -19.84 -9.73 18.12
C ALA A 29 -19.00 -10.86 17.52
N GLY A 30 -19.52 -12.10 17.49
CA GLY A 30 -18.81 -13.24 16.90
C GLY A 30 -18.58 -13.08 15.39
N GLN A 31 -19.59 -12.63 14.65
CA GLN A 31 -19.45 -12.37 13.21
C GLN A 31 -18.50 -11.20 12.94
N THR A 32 -18.54 -10.13 13.73
CA THR A 32 -17.60 -9.01 13.62
C THR A 32 -16.16 -9.49 13.85
N LEU A 33 -15.94 -10.36 14.84
CA LEU A 33 -14.62 -10.94 15.11
C LEU A 33 -14.14 -11.81 13.93
N VAL A 34 -14.98 -12.69 13.40
CA VAL A 34 -14.63 -13.53 12.24
C VAL A 34 -14.28 -12.68 11.02
N MET A 35 -15.08 -11.65 10.74
CA MET A 35 -14.79 -10.70 9.66
C MET A 35 -13.51 -9.90 9.94
N GLY A 36 -13.27 -9.52 11.20
CA GLY A 36 -12.04 -8.86 11.63
C GLY A 36 -10.79 -9.73 11.38
N VAL A 37 -10.85 -11.01 11.72
CA VAL A 37 -9.79 -11.99 11.38
C VAL A 37 -9.60 -12.05 9.88
N GLN A 38 -10.67 -12.11 9.09
CA GLN A 38 -10.60 -12.15 7.63
C GLN A 38 -9.86 -10.92 7.06
N HIS A 39 -10.17 -9.73 7.56
CA HIS A 39 -9.50 -8.50 7.15
C HIS A 39 -8.05 -8.43 7.62
N ALA A 40 -7.74 -8.90 8.85
CA ALA A 40 -6.37 -9.00 9.34
C ALA A 40 -5.53 -9.99 8.52
N VAL A 41 -6.11 -11.10 8.07
CA VAL A 41 -5.44 -12.06 7.18
C VAL A 41 -5.26 -11.48 5.77
N ALA A 42 -6.23 -10.74 5.25
CA ALA A 42 -6.14 -10.12 3.93
C ALA A 42 -5.02 -9.07 3.83
N MET A 43 -4.82 -8.24 4.87
CA MET A 43 -3.76 -7.23 4.90
C MET A 43 -2.35 -7.82 5.06
N PHE A 44 -2.26 -9.07 5.51
CA PHE A 44 -1.01 -9.68 5.97
C PHE A 44 0.08 -9.66 4.89
N GLY A 45 -0.26 -10.03 3.64
CA GLY A 45 0.73 -10.13 2.56
C GLY A 45 1.53 -8.85 2.36
N ALA A 46 0.86 -7.73 2.16
CA ALA A 46 1.52 -6.44 1.93
C ALA A 46 2.12 -5.85 3.22
N THR A 47 1.42 -5.98 4.36
CA THR A 47 1.90 -5.44 5.65
C THR A 47 3.17 -6.13 6.16
N VAL A 48 3.44 -7.35 5.73
CA VAL A 48 4.68 -8.09 6.05
C VAL A 48 5.74 -7.86 4.98
N LEU A 49 5.36 -7.95 3.71
CA LEU A 49 6.31 -7.91 2.61
C LEU A 49 7.02 -6.56 2.48
N MET A 50 6.26 -5.46 2.56
CA MET A 50 6.83 -4.11 2.39
C MET A 50 7.88 -3.78 3.49
N PRO A 51 7.62 -4.00 4.79
CA PRO A 51 8.62 -3.82 5.83
C PRO A 51 9.87 -4.68 5.64
N LEU A 52 9.72 -5.95 5.28
CA LEU A 52 10.87 -6.84 5.04
C LEU A 52 11.78 -6.30 3.94
N LEU A 53 11.21 -5.77 2.84
CA LEU A 53 11.96 -5.18 1.75
C LEU A 53 12.72 -3.91 2.14
N MET A 54 12.24 -3.20 3.16
CA MET A 54 12.88 -1.99 3.71
C MET A 54 13.79 -2.28 4.91
N GLY A 55 13.79 -3.51 5.42
CA GLY A 55 14.51 -3.91 6.64
C GLY A 55 13.92 -3.35 7.92
N LEU A 56 12.59 -3.12 7.97
CA LEU A 56 11.87 -2.75 9.18
C LEU A 56 11.47 -4.02 9.97
N ASP A 57 11.20 -3.83 11.26
CA ASP A 57 10.59 -4.87 12.08
C ASP A 57 9.15 -5.14 11.64
N PRO A 58 8.84 -6.37 11.16
CA PRO A 58 7.49 -6.70 10.71
C PRO A 58 6.46 -6.68 11.85
N ASN A 59 6.85 -7.01 13.09
CA ASN A 59 5.97 -6.95 14.24
C ASN A 59 5.54 -5.51 14.53
N LEU A 60 6.50 -4.57 14.51
CA LEU A 60 6.21 -3.16 14.68
C LEU A 60 5.31 -2.63 13.55
N SER A 61 5.56 -3.05 12.33
CA SER A 61 4.77 -2.63 11.18
C SER A 61 3.32 -3.13 11.26
N ILE A 62 3.12 -4.36 11.72
CA ILE A 62 1.78 -4.93 11.97
C ILE A 62 1.10 -4.20 13.13
N LEU A 63 1.81 -3.93 14.24
CA LEU A 63 1.30 -3.14 15.35
C LEU A 63 0.84 -1.76 14.87
N MET A 64 1.69 -1.07 14.11
CA MET A 64 1.40 0.27 13.64
C MET A 64 0.31 0.31 12.56
N SER A 65 0.10 -0.76 11.80
CA SER A 65 -1.06 -0.88 10.90
C SER A 65 -2.37 -0.92 11.69
N GLY A 66 -2.41 -1.64 12.81
CA GLY A 66 -3.55 -1.66 13.71
C GLY A 66 -3.80 -0.30 14.38
N VAL A 67 -2.76 0.29 14.98
CA VAL A 67 -2.83 1.62 15.61
C VAL A 67 -3.25 2.69 14.59
N GLY A 68 -2.63 2.68 13.40
CA GLY A 68 -2.96 3.60 12.31
C GLY A 68 -4.42 3.46 11.84
N THR A 69 -4.92 2.22 11.74
CA THR A 69 -6.32 1.96 11.39
C THR A 69 -7.29 2.51 12.44
N LEU A 70 -6.99 2.35 13.74
CA LEU A 70 -7.80 2.95 14.82
C LEU A 70 -7.76 4.48 14.77
N LEU A 71 -6.58 5.06 14.56
CA LEU A 71 -6.44 6.51 14.42
C LEU A 71 -7.24 7.04 13.22
N PHE A 72 -7.15 6.37 12.08
CA PHE A 72 -7.94 6.69 10.89
C PHE A 72 -9.46 6.59 11.16
N PHE A 73 -9.88 5.52 11.84
CA PHE A 73 -11.28 5.35 12.24
C PHE A 73 -11.76 6.54 13.09
N VAL A 74 -10.97 6.98 14.07
CA VAL A 74 -11.32 8.13 14.93
C VAL A 74 -11.36 9.42 14.11
N VAL A 75 -10.35 9.70 13.28
CA VAL A 75 -10.25 10.94 12.49
C VAL A 75 -11.37 11.03 11.44
N THR A 76 -11.74 9.92 10.82
CA THR A 76 -12.86 9.86 9.87
C THR A 76 -14.23 9.80 10.54
N GLY A 77 -14.29 9.75 11.89
CA GLY A 77 -15.52 9.66 12.67
C GLY A 77 -16.25 8.34 12.45
N GLY A 78 -15.54 7.24 12.20
CA GLY A 78 -16.13 5.91 11.98
C GLY A 78 -17.01 5.82 10.73
N ARG A 79 -16.82 6.70 9.74
CA ARG A 79 -17.67 6.79 8.54
C ARG A 79 -17.05 6.11 7.31
N VAL A 80 -15.74 5.95 7.28
CA VAL A 80 -15.00 5.38 6.14
C VAL A 80 -14.53 3.98 6.49
N PRO A 81 -15.07 2.93 5.86
CA PRO A 81 -14.59 1.57 6.05
C PRO A 81 -13.27 1.39 5.31
N SER A 82 -12.18 1.30 6.04
CA SER A 82 -10.85 1.05 5.48
C SER A 82 -9.91 0.47 6.52
N TYR A 83 -8.92 -0.27 6.05
CA TYR A 83 -7.77 -0.75 6.82
C TYR A 83 -6.50 -0.07 6.31
N LEU A 84 -5.61 0.31 7.21
CA LEU A 84 -4.32 0.91 6.89
C LEU A 84 -3.19 -0.09 7.07
N GLY A 85 -2.23 -0.08 6.16
CA GLY A 85 -1.02 -0.87 6.31
C GLY A 85 0.16 -0.26 5.54
N SER A 86 1.29 -0.95 5.56
CA SER A 86 2.55 -0.46 5.01
C SER A 86 2.46 -0.19 3.50
N SER A 87 2.74 1.04 3.08
CA SER A 87 2.66 1.43 1.67
C SER A 87 3.92 1.04 0.89
N ALA A 88 3.72 0.45 -0.28
CA ALA A 88 4.77 0.12 -1.23
C ALA A 88 5.50 1.36 -1.79
N ALA A 89 4.86 2.53 -1.77
CA ALA A 89 5.45 3.77 -2.27
C ALA A 89 6.71 4.21 -1.51
N PHE A 90 6.90 3.72 -0.29
CA PHE A 90 8.10 4.02 0.51
C PHE A 90 9.29 3.11 0.20
N VAL A 91 9.08 1.91 -0.39
CA VAL A 91 10.13 0.90 -0.54
C VAL A 91 11.32 1.45 -1.33
N GLY A 92 11.09 2.02 -2.50
CA GLY A 92 12.15 2.55 -3.36
C GLY A 92 12.93 3.69 -2.71
N VAL A 93 12.23 4.66 -2.12
CA VAL A 93 12.87 5.85 -1.52
C VAL A 93 13.60 5.53 -0.20
N VAL A 94 13.11 4.57 0.58
CA VAL A 94 13.79 4.08 1.79
C VAL A 94 15.08 3.37 1.39
N ILE A 95 15.02 2.45 0.42
CA ILE A 95 16.21 1.76 -0.08
C ILE A 95 17.22 2.77 -0.65
N ALA A 96 16.77 3.75 -1.43
CA ALA A 96 17.63 4.75 -2.05
C ALA A 96 18.39 5.58 -1.01
N ILE A 97 17.74 5.99 0.08
CA ILE A 97 18.39 6.84 1.11
C ILE A 97 19.24 6.04 2.11
N THR A 98 18.91 4.77 2.34
CA THR A 98 19.60 3.94 3.35
C THR A 98 20.66 3.02 2.75
N GLY A 99 20.63 2.78 1.44
CA GLY A 99 21.47 1.78 0.78
C GLY A 99 21.18 0.34 1.23
N PHE A 100 19.99 0.05 1.74
CA PHE A 100 19.65 -1.25 2.28
C PHE A 100 19.73 -2.36 1.21
N ASN A 101 20.40 -3.45 1.52
CA ASN A 101 20.67 -4.56 0.61
C ASN A 101 19.70 -5.74 0.71
N GLY A 102 18.65 -5.62 1.53
CA GLY A 102 17.59 -6.64 1.67
C GLY A 102 17.89 -7.74 2.71
N GLN A 103 18.91 -7.61 3.57
CA GLN A 103 19.25 -8.61 4.58
C GLN A 103 19.12 -8.06 6.01
N GLY A 104 18.29 -8.68 6.82
CA GLY A 104 18.12 -8.35 8.24
C GLY A 104 17.44 -7.01 8.49
N LEU A 105 17.69 -6.41 9.64
CA LEU A 105 17.22 -5.09 9.99
C LEU A 105 18.09 -4.00 9.32
N ASN A 106 17.48 -2.94 8.86
CA ASN A 106 18.16 -1.84 8.19
C ASN A 106 18.92 -0.96 9.19
N PRO A 107 20.26 -0.95 9.16
CA PRO A 107 21.07 -0.21 10.15
C PRO A 107 20.93 1.32 10.03
N HIS A 108 20.50 1.82 8.86
CA HIS A 108 20.33 3.25 8.59
C HIS A 108 18.86 3.68 8.59
N LEU A 109 17.98 2.86 9.16
CA LEU A 109 16.54 3.11 9.19
C LEU A 109 16.18 4.47 9.79
N SER A 110 16.86 4.89 10.86
CA SER A 110 16.62 6.17 11.55
C SER A 110 16.55 7.36 10.59
N VAL A 111 17.39 7.38 9.55
CA VAL A 111 17.43 8.47 8.55
C VAL A 111 16.17 8.49 7.70
N ALA A 112 15.68 7.32 7.28
CA ALA A 112 14.46 7.21 6.49
C ALA A 112 13.22 7.57 7.29
N LEU A 113 13.20 7.27 8.61
CA LEU A 113 12.06 7.57 9.49
C LEU A 113 11.74 9.06 9.57
N GLY A 114 12.75 9.93 9.63
CA GLY A 114 12.55 11.38 9.56
C GLY A 114 11.88 11.81 8.25
N GLY A 115 12.23 11.18 7.15
CA GLY A 115 11.58 11.40 5.85
C GLY A 115 10.13 10.90 5.82
N ILE A 116 9.84 9.75 6.44
CA ILE A 116 8.47 9.20 6.57
C ILE A 116 7.60 10.16 7.39
N ILE A 117 8.13 10.71 8.49
CA ILE A 117 7.41 11.71 9.29
C ILE A 117 7.14 12.97 8.45
N ALA A 118 8.13 13.45 7.68
CA ALA A 118 7.95 14.61 6.80
C ALA A 118 6.88 14.35 5.74
N CYS A 119 6.84 13.15 5.15
CA CYS A 119 5.79 12.73 4.23
C CYS A 119 4.41 12.76 4.91
N GLY A 120 4.29 12.19 6.11
CA GLY A 120 3.04 12.20 6.88
C GLY A 120 2.56 13.63 7.19
N LEU A 121 3.49 14.54 7.51
CA LEU A 121 3.18 15.95 7.72
C LEU A 121 2.62 16.61 6.45
N VAL A 122 3.31 16.45 5.32
CA VAL A 122 2.83 16.97 4.01
C VAL A 122 1.46 16.39 3.66
N TYR A 123 1.26 15.10 3.88
CA TYR A 123 -0.01 14.43 3.63
C TYR A 123 -1.14 14.97 4.52
N THR A 124 -0.85 15.20 5.81
CA THR A 124 -1.78 15.84 6.74
C THR A 124 -2.15 17.24 6.29
N LEU A 125 -1.16 18.06 5.86
CA LEU A 125 -1.40 19.41 5.36
C LEU A 125 -2.28 19.39 4.10
N ILE A 126 -2.04 18.48 3.15
CA ILE A 126 -2.90 18.31 1.98
C ILE A 126 -4.32 17.96 2.43
N GLY A 127 -4.48 17.05 3.40
CA GLY A 127 -5.77 16.69 3.95
C GLY A 127 -6.52 17.87 4.56
N LEU A 128 -5.84 18.73 5.32
CA LEU A 128 -6.42 19.96 5.88
C LEU A 128 -6.86 20.95 4.80
N VAL A 129 -6.08 21.08 3.72
CA VAL A 129 -6.46 21.89 2.56
C VAL A 129 -7.72 21.30 1.90
N VAL A 130 -7.76 19.98 1.70
CA VAL A 130 -8.93 19.30 1.12
C VAL A 130 -10.18 19.46 1.99
N MET A 131 -10.05 19.43 3.32
CA MET A 131 -11.18 19.72 4.22
C MET A 131 -11.77 21.12 4.03
N LYS A 132 -10.95 22.09 3.62
CA LYS A 132 -11.38 23.49 3.42
C LYS A 132 -11.94 23.76 2.03
N ILE A 133 -11.26 23.28 0.98
CA ILE A 133 -11.56 23.64 -0.43
C ILE A 133 -12.02 22.46 -1.31
N GLY A 134 -12.13 21.26 -0.71
CA GLY A 134 -12.56 20.04 -1.41
C GLY A 134 -11.47 19.40 -2.29
N THR A 135 -11.86 18.36 -3.06
CA THR A 135 -10.94 17.52 -3.86
C THR A 135 -10.78 17.99 -5.31
N ARG A 136 -11.63 18.89 -5.81
CA ARG A 136 -11.67 19.27 -7.24
C ARG A 136 -10.32 19.71 -7.82
N TRP A 137 -9.47 20.36 -7.02
CA TRP A 137 -8.17 20.81 -7.47
C TRP A 137 -7.21 19.62 -7.65
N ILE A 138 -7.29 18.60 -6.78
CA ILE A 138 -6.52 17.35 -6.92
C ILE A 138 -6.99 16.60 -8.16
N GLU A 139 -8.30 16.46 -8.36
CA GLU A 139 -8.87 15.78 -9.53
C GLU A 139 -8.49 16.45 -10.86
N ARG A 140 -8.28 17.78 -10.84
CA ARG A 140 -7.76 18.52 -12.01
C ARG A 140 -6.25 18.29 -12.23
N LEU A 141 -5.47 18.20 -11.16
CA LEU A 141 -4.03 17.93 -11.24
C LEU A 141 -3.75 16.47 -11.58
N MET A 142 -4.57 15.57 -11.06
CA MET A 142 -4.41 14.12 -11.15
C MET A 142 -5.69 13.46 -11.72
N PRO A 143 -6.06 13.75 -12.98
CA PRO A 143 -7.15 13.04 -13.64
C PRO A 143 -6.81 11.55 -13.79
N PRO A 144 -7.76 10.68 -14.11
CA PRO A 144 -7.54 9.23 -14.17
C PRO A 144 -6.34 8.78 -15.02
N VAL A 145 -6.03 9.52 -16.09
CA VAL A 145 -4.84 9.21 -16.92
C VAL A 145 -3.54 9.40 -16.15
N VAL A 146 -3.42 10.48 -15.35
CA VAL A 146 -2.25 10.74 -14.50
C VAL A 146 -2.22 9.79 -13.33
N THR A 147 -3.35 9.62 -12.62
CA THR A 147 -3.44 8.73 -11.46
C THR A 147 -3.07 7.30 -11.83
N GLY A 148 -3.58 6.78 -12.94
CA GLY A 148 -3.23 5.44 -13.42
C GLY A 148 -1.74 5.30 -13.77
N ALA A 149 -1.14 6.33 -14.41
CA ALA A 149 0.28 6.35 -14.72
C ALA A 149 1.14 6.34 -13.45
N VAL A 150 0.79 7.15 -12.45
CA VAL A 150 1.51 7.22 -11.16
C VAL A 150 1.44 5.90 -10.40
N VAL A 151 0.26 5.29 -10.29
CA VAL A 151 0.11 3.98 -9.63
C VAL A 151 0.88 2.90 -10.36
N MET A 152 0.83 2.86 -11.69
CA MET A 152 1.63 1.93 -12.49
C MET A 152 3.14 2.15 -12.30
N ALA A 153 3.56 3.42 -12.22
CA ALA A 153 4.95 3.81 -12.00
C ALA A 153 5.52 3.24 -10.70
N ILE A 154 4.72 3.16 -9.61
CA ILE A 154 5.14 2.53 -8.34
C ILE A 154 5.55 1.07 -8.59
N GLY A 155 4.69 0.29 -9.20
CA GLY A 155 4.95 -1.13 -9.47
C GLY A 155 6.17 -1.35 -10.36
N LEU A 156 6.31 -0.54 -11.43
CA LEU A 156 7.43 -0.64 -12.37
C LEU A 156 8.77 -0.18 -11.76
N ASN A 157 8.77 0.85 -10.93
CA ASN A 157 9.98 1.31 -10.25
C ASN A 157 10.53 0.27 -9.26
N LEU A 158 9.65 -0.51 -8.64
CA LEU A 158 10.03 -1.57 -7.70
C LEU A 158 10.44 -2.89 -8.39
N ALA A 159 10.11 -3.07 -9.68
CA ALA A 159 10.40 -4.30 -10.41
C ALA A 159 11.90 -4.69 -10.41
N PRO A 160 12.87 -3.77 -10.64
CA PRO A 160 14.29 -4.10 -10.56
C PRO A 160 14.72 -4.60 -9.16
N ILE A 161 14.12 -4.10 -8.08
CA ILE A 161 14.42 -4.52 -6.71
C ILE A 161 13.99 -5.98 -6.53
N ALA A 162 12.77 -6.33 -6.94
CA ALA A 162 12.28 -7.70 -6.86
C ALA A 162 13.14 -8.67 -7.69
N VAL A 163 13.48 -8.31 -8.93
CA VAL A 163 14.29 -9.16 -9.82
C VAL A 163 15.70 -9.36 -9.28
N ARG A 164 16.35 -8.31 -8.77
CA ARG A 164 17.70 -8.42 -8.18
C ARG A 164 17.68 -9.30 -6.92
N SER A 165 16.64 -9.25 -6.10
CA SER A 165 16.55 -10.03 -4.86
C SER A 165 16.53 -11.55 -5.08
N VAL A 166 16.19 -12.00 -6.29
CA VAL A 166 16.09 -13.43 -6.65
C VAL A 166 17.19 -13.92 -7.60
N SER A 167 18.14 -13.05 -7.94
CA SER A 167 19.19 -13.34 -8.94
C SER A 167 20.50 -13.80 -8.28
N ALA A 168 20.54 -14.07 -6.97
CA ALA A 168 21.77 -14.42 -6.25
C ALA A 168 22.30 -15.80 -6.63
N SER A 169 21.42 -16.76 -6.91
CA SER A 169 21.78 -18.12 -7.36
C SER A 169 20.73 -18.69 -8.33
N ALA A 170 21.10 -19.73 -9.07
CA ALA A 170 20.16 -20.46 -9.91
C ALA A 170 19.00 -21.06 -9.09
N PHE A 171 19.28 -21.59 -7.90
CA PHE A 171 18.26 -22.12 -7.00
C PHE A 171 17.29 -21.01 -6.55
N ASP A 172 17.80 -19.83 -6.18
CA ASP A 172 16.95 -18.70 -5.77
C ASP A 172 16.03 -18.24 -6.92
N SER A 173 16.57 -18.17 -8.14
CA SER A 173 15.78 -17.81 -9.31
C SER A 173 14.65 -18.81 -9.59
N TRP A 174 14.93 -20.11 -9.51
CA TRP A 174 13.92 -21.16 -9.68
C TRP A 174 12.88 -21.15 -8.56
N MET A 175 13.30 -20.91 -7.32
CA MET A 175 12.38 -20.80 -6.20
C MET A 175 11.45 -19.58 -6.33
N ALA A 176 11.96 -18.48 -6.86
CA ALA A 176 11.11 -17.32 -7.18
C ALA A 176 10.07 -17.64 -8.26
N VAL A 177 10.47 -18.35 -9.34
CA VAL A 177 9.53 -18.82 -10.38
C VAL A 177 8.48 -19.74 -9.76
N LEU A 178 8.88 -20.69 -8.93
CA LEU A 178 7.94 -21.56 -8.21
C LEU A 178 6.97 -20.77 -7.32
N THR A 179 7.47 -19.75 -6.63
CA THR A 179 6.62 -18.88 -5.80
C THR A 179 5.59 -18.13 -6.65
N VAL A 180 6.00 -17.57 -7.78
CA VAL A 180 5.08 -16.92 -8.74
C VAL A 180 4.03 -17.90 -9.21
N LEU A 181 4.41 -19.14 -9.55
CA LEU A 181 3.48 -20.18 -9.97
C LEU A 181 2.51 -20.58 -8.85
N CYS A 182 3.00 -20.75 -7.60
CA CYS A 182 2.14 -21.04 -6.45
C CYS A 182 1.06 -19.97 -6.27
N ILE A 183 1.46 -18.70 -6.28
CA ILE A 183 0.53 -17.57 -6.16
C ILE A 183 -0.45 -17.54 -7.34
N GLY A 184 0.05 -17.76 -8.57
CA GLY A 184 -0.75 -17.80 -9.79
C GLY A 184 -1.77 -18.94 -9.80
N ILE A 185 -1.39 -20.14 -9.35
CA ILE A 185 -2.28 -21.30 -9.21
C ILE A 185 -3.39 -20.98 -8.19
N VAL A 186 -3.04 -20.41 -7.04
CA VAL A 186 -4.04 -20.00 -6.05
C VAL A 186 -4.98 -18.95 -6.64
N ALA A 187 -4.46 -17.97 -7.37
CA ALA A 187 -5.26 -16.90 -7.96
C ALA A 187 -6.27 -17.39 -9.00
N VAL A 188 -5.91 -18.40 -9.80
CA VAL A 188 -6.70 -18.85 -10.95
C VAL A 188 -7.58 -20.05 -10.62
N PHE A 189 -7.05 -21.02 -9.89
CA PHE A 189 -7.71 -22.31 -9.67
C PHE A 189 -8.48 -22.40 -8.35
N THR A 190 -8.35 -21.42 -7.45
CA THR A 190 -9.17 -21.36 -6.23
C THR A 190 -10.33 -20.39 -6.37
N ARG A 191 -11.29 -20.46 -5.46
CA ARG A 191 -12.46 -19.59 -5.43
C ARG A 191 -12.72 -19.07 -4.01
N GLY A 192 -13.49 -18.00 -3.94
CA GLY A 192 -13.93 -17.45 -2.65
C GLY A 192 -12.78 -16.86 -1.84
N MET A 193 -12.64 -17.29 -0.59
CA MET A 193 -11.68 -16.77 0.37
C MET A 193 -10.22 -17.06 -0.04
N LEU A 194 -9.92 -18.29 -0.45
CA LEU A 194 -8.56 -18.70 -0.82
C LEU A 194 -8.01 -17.86 -1.97
N GLN A 195 -8.82 -17.59 -2.99
CA GLN A 195 -8.43 -16.74 -4.11
C GLN A 195 -8.06 -15.32 -3.68
N ARG A 196 -8.68 -14.80 -2.61
CA ARG A 196 -8.41 -13.45 -2.11
C ARG A 196 -7.14 -13.38 -1.28
N LEU A 197 -6.83 -14.47 -0.60
CA LEU A 197 -5.61 -14.65 0.18
C LEU A 197 -4.47 -15.17 -0.69
N LEU A 198 -4.52 -14.94 -2.01
CA LEU A 198 -3.61 -15.53 -2.99
C LEU A 198 -2.13 -15.36 -2.61
N ILE A 199 -1.74 -14.19 -2.10
CA ILE A 199 -0.36 -13.90 -1.70
C ILE A 199 -0.01 -14.74 -0.47
N LEU A 200 -0.83 -14.70 0.58
CA LEU A 200 -0.56 -15.45 1.82
C LEU A 200 -0.54 -16.96 1.58
N VAL A 201 -1.56 -17.50 0.91
CA VAL A 201 -1.64 -18.94 0.63
C VAL A 201 -0.50 -19.37 -0.29
N GLY A 202 -0.21 -18.57 -1.34
CA GLY A 202 0.91 -18.82 -2.23
C GLY A 202 2.26 -18.79 -1.52
N LEU A 203 2.47 -17.85 -0.59
CA LEU A 203 3.66 -17.79 0.26
C LEU A 203 3.79 -19.05 1.15
N ILE A 204 2.71 -19.47 1.81
CA ILE A 204 2.74 -20.66 2.67
C ILE A 204 3.13 -21.89 1.85
N VAL A 205 2.51 -22.10 0.68
CA VAL A 205 2.82 -23.23 -0.22
C VAL A 205 4.27 -23.14 -0.70
N ALA A 206 4.73 -21.96 -1.12
CA ALA A 206 6.10 -21.76 -1.58
C ALA A 206 7.15 -22.00 -0.46
N CYS A 207 6.86 -21.55 0.78
CA CYS A 207 7.71 -21.83 1.93
C CYS A 207 7.79 -23.34 2.26
N ALA A 208 6.65 -24.05 2.17
CA ALA A 208 6.62 -25.50 2.35
C ALA A 208 7.45 -26.24 1.27
N LEU A 209 7.33 -25.81 0.01
CA LEU A 209 8.15 -26.35 -1.09
C LEU A 209 9.63 -26.02 -0.90
N TYR A 210 9.95 -24.79 -0.49
CA TYR A 210 11.35 -24.41 -0.17
C TYR A 210 11.91 -25.29 0.94
N ALA A 211 11.16 -25.48 2.04
CA ALA A 211 11.59 -26.35 3.14
C ALA A 211 11.83 -27.77 2.68
N LEU A 212 10.96 -28.33 1.83
CA LEU A 212 11.12 -29.65 1.26
C LEU A 212 12.40 -29.75 0.41
N LEU A 213 12.66 -28.78 -0.45
CA LEU A 213 13.82 -28.76 -1.35
C LEU A 213 15.13 -28.48 -0.60
N ALA A 214 15.13 -27.50 0.31
CA ALA A 214 16.35 -27.09 1.00
C ALA A 214 16.66 -27.98 2.21
N ASN A 215 15.69 -28.23 3.13
CA ASN A 215 15.92 -29.03 4.32
C ASN A 215 15.81 -30.55 4.03
N GLY A 216 14.92 -30.97 3.11
CA GLY A 216 14.71 -32.38 2.77
C GLY A 216 15.70 -32.92 1.76
N LEU A 217 15.96 -32.19 0.66
CA LEU A 217 16.81 -32.64 -0.45
C LEU A 217 18.21 -31.96 -0.48
N GLY A 218 18.48 -30.97 0.41
CA GLY A 218 19.77 -30.30 0.48
C GLY A 218 20.12 -29.42 -0.75
N LEU A 219 19.12 -28.99 -1.52
CA LEU A 219 19.32 -28.24 -2.77
C LEU A 219 19.59 -26.74 -2.55
N GLY A 220 19.34 -26.21 -1.35
CA GLY A 220 19.48 -24.80 -1.02
C GLY A 220 19.92 -24.58 0.43
N LYS A 221 19.93 -23.32 0.87
CA LYS A 221 20.22 -22.97 2.26
C LYS A 221 19.08 -23.48 3.16
N PRO A 222 19.32 -24.37 4.12
CA PRO A 222 18.27 -24.89 4.98
C PRO A 222 17.65 -23.79 5.83
N LEU A 223 16.35 -23.91 6.11
CA LEU A 223 15.65 -23.04 7.03
C LEU A 223 16.02 -23.40 8.47
N ASP A 224 16.35 -22.38 9.26
CA ASP A 224 16.58 -22.51 10.70
C ASP A 224 15.31 -22.09 11.45
N PHE A 225 14.69 -23.03 12.14
CA PHE A 225 13.52 -22.80 12.98
C PHE A 225 13.85 -22.56 14.45
N SER A 226 15.14 -22.55 14.82
CA SER A 226 15.59 -22.33 16.21
C SER A 226 15.12 -20.98 16.76
N PRO A 227 15.20 -19.86 16.00
CA PRO A 227 14.69 -18.57 16.48
C PRO A 227 13.17 -18.60 16.74
N LEU A 228 12.40 -19.32 15.91
CA LEU A 228 10.97 -19.50 16.11
C LEU A 228 10.67 -20.32 17.37
N ALA A 229 11.43 -21.37 17.65
CA ALA A 229 11.25 -22.20 18.83
C ALA A 229 11.50 -21.42 20.12
N GLN A 230 12.54 -20.57 20.14
CA GLN A 230 13.00 -19.79 21.30
C GLN A 230 12.21 -18.49 21.52
N ALA A 231 11.53 -17.97 20.49
CA ALA A 231 10.81 -16.69 20.58
C ALA A 231 9.67 -16.75 21.60
N ALA A 232 9.53 -15.68 22.37
CA ALA A 232 8.43 -15.51 23.33
C ALA A 232 7.09 -15.30 22.61
N TRP A 233 6.00 -15.70 23.26
CA TRP A 233 4.64 -15.47 22.75
C TRP A 233 4.22 -14.01 22.84
N PHE A 234 4.66 -13.28 23.87
CA PHE A 234 4.39 -11.87 24.08
C PHE A 234 5.68 -11.09 24.34
N GLY A 235 5.78 -9.91 23.75
CA GLY A 235 6.92 -9.02 23.91
C GLY A 235 6.71 -7.73 23.14
N LEU A 236 7.59 -6.77 23.34
CA LEU A 236 7.60 -5.53 22.59
C LEU A 236 8.34 -5.71 21.26
N PRO A 237 7.86 -5.14 20.16
CA PRO A 237 8.59 -5.09 18.90
C PRO A 237 9.82 -4.19 19.02
N HIS A 238 10.72 -4.26 18.05
CA HIS A 238 11.91 -3.44 18.02
C HIS A 238 11.57 -2.01 17.56
N PHE A 239 11.68 -1.05 18.47
CA PHE A 239 11.50 0.38 18.20
C PHE A 239 12.80 1.01 17.70
N THR A 240 12.68 1.89 16.70
CA THR A 240 13.81 2.68 16.19
C THR A 240 13.45 4.16 16.24
N THR A 241 14.34 4.97 16.82
CA THR A 241 14.13 6.42 16.89
C THR A 241 14.47 7.09 15.57
N PRO A 242 13.64 8.06 15.10
CA PRO A 242 13.92 8.81 13.88
C PRO A 242 15.09 9.79 14.06
N SER A 243 15.85 10.00 12.99
CA SER A 243 16.77 11.13 12.84
C SER A 243 16.31 12.03 11.69
N PHE A 244 16.39 13.35 11.90
CA PHE A 244 15.92 14.31 10.92
C PHE A 244 17.08 14.76 10.02
N ASN A 245 17.13 14.19 8.82
CA ASN A 245 18.09 14.52 7.77
C ASN A 245 17.36 15.24 6.64
N GLY A 246 17.78 16.45 6.29
CA GLY A 246 17.13 17.27 5.26
C GLY A 246 17.05 16.59 3.91
N GLN A 247 18.10 15.87 3.51
CA GLN A 247 18.13 15.14 2.22
C GLN A 247 17.10 14.00 2.21
N ALA A 248 17.01 13.22 3.29
CA ALA A 248 16.02 12.15 3.42
C ALA A 248 14.59 12.70 3.43
N MET A 249 14.37 13.80 4.17
CA MET A 249 13.07 14.46 4.21
C MET A 249 12.65 14.96 2.82
N MET A 250 13.55 15.59 2.07
CA MET A 250 13.28 16.09 0.72
C MET A 250 13.02 14.95 -0.28
N LEU A 251 13.69 13.80 -0.13
CA LEU A 251 13.49 12.64 -1.00
C LEU A 251 12.15 11.93 -0.73
N ILE A 252 11.76 11.81 0.55
CA ILE A 252 10.62 10.97 0.95
C ILE A 252 9.32 11.79 1.07
N ALA A 253 9.36 13.07 1.46
CA ALA A 253 8.16 13.89 1.59
C ALA A 253 7.27 13.93 0.33
N PRO A 254 7.82 13.99 -0.90
CA PRO A 254 7.01 13.95 -2.13
C PRO A 254 6.14 12.71 -2.33
N VAL A 255 6.44 11.61 -1.64
CA VAL A 255 5.61 10.40 -1.64
C VAL A 255 4.17 10.70 -1.18
N ALA A 256 3.95 11.76 -0.37
CA ALA A 256 2.63 12.20 0.02
C ALA A 256 1.68 12.44 -1.18
N VAL A 257 2.19 12.95 -2.31
CA VAL A 257 1.39 13.17 -3.53
C VAL A 257 0.93 11.84 -4.13
N ILE A 258 1.79 10.83 -4.06
CA ILE A 258 1.50 9.46 -4.52
C ILE A 258 0.41 8.84 -3.64
N LEU A 259 0.55 8.97 -2.31
CA LEU A 259 -0.45 8.48 -1.35
C LEU A 259 -1.81 9.17 -1.53
N VAL A 260 -1.82 10.47 -1.85
CA VAL A 260 -3.06 11.20 -2.18
C VAL A 260 -3.75 10.57 -3.39
N ALA A 261 -3.01 10.26 -4.46
CA ALA A 261 -3.56 9.63 -5.65
C ALA A 261 -4.13 8.24 -5.36
N GLU A 262 -3.37 7.43 -4.63
CA GLU A 262 -3.75 6.07 -4.24
C GLU A 262 -5.01 6.09 -3.37
N ASN A 263 -5.02 6.87 -2.31
CA ASN A 263 -6.14 6.96 -1.38
C ASN A 263 -7.40 7.57 -2.01
N LEU A 264 -7.25 8.56 -2.89
CA LEU A 264 -8.37 9.09 -3.67
C LEU A 264 -9.04 7.98 -4.49
N GLY A 265 -8.25 7.11 -5.13
CA GLY A 265 -8.76 5.94 -5.87
C GLY A 265 -9.49 4.96 -4.95
N HIS A 266 -8.91 4.64 -3.80
CA HIS A 266 -9.48 3.73 -2.81
C HIS A 266 -10.80 4.24 -2.24
N LEU A 267 -10.88 5.52 -1.84
CA LEU A 267 -12.12 6.09 -1.33
C LEU A 267 -13.23 6.17 -2.38
N LYS A 268 -12.88 6.44 -3.65
CA LYS A 268 -13.86 6.38 -4.76
C LYS A 268 -14.37 4.96 -4.99
N ALA A 269 -13.51 3.95 -4.88
CA ALA A 269 -13.93 2.55 -4.95
C ALA A 269 -14.89 2.19 -3.79
N VAL A 270 -14.56 2.62 -2.57
CA VAL A 270 -15.44 2.44 -1.38
C VAL A 270 -16.78 3.16 -1.58
N ALA A 271 -16.76 4.40 -2.09
CA ALA A 271 -17.99 5.15 -2.40
C ALA A 271 -18.88 4.40 -3.41
N GLY A 272 -18.28 3.89 -4.49
CA GLY A 272 -19.00 3.11 -5.50
C GLY A 272 -19.62 1.81 -4.94
N MET A 273 -18.90 1.09 -4.08
CA MET A 273 -19.39 -0.16 -3.48
C MET A 273 -20.47 0.06 -2.43
N THR A 274 -20.34 1.12 -1.63
CA THR A 274 -21.29 1.42 -0.54
C THR A 274 -22.49 2.23 -1.02
N GLY A 275 -22.45 2.78 -2.23
CA GLY A 275 -23.44 3.71 -2.74
C GLY A 275 -23.52 5.03 -1.97
N ARG A 276 -22.47 5.35 -1.17
CA ARG A 276 -22.45 6.55 -0.31
C ARG A 276 -21.44 7.57 -0.82
N ASN A 277 -21.80 8.84 -0.69
CA ASN A 277 -20.86 9.93 -0.97
C ASN A 277 -19.77 9.98 0.11
N MET A 278 -18.51 9.71 -0.28
CA MET A 278 -17.35 9.78 0.59
C MET A 278 -16.58 11.12 0.48
N ASP A 279 -16.96 12.02 -0.43
CA ASP A 279 -16.28 13.30 -0.63
C ASP A 279 -16.14 14.14 0.65
N PRO A 280 -17.16 14.23 1.56
CA PRO A 280 -17.04 14.98 2.79
C PRO A 280 -15.98 14.44 3.76
N TYR A 281 -15.58 13.18 3.59
CA TYR A 281 -14.61 12.50 4.45
C TYR A 281 -13.22 12.40 3.84
N MET A 282 -13.04 12.74 2.56
CA MET A 282 -11.74 12.62 1.87
C MET A 282 -10.62 13.38 2.58
N GLY A 283 -10.86 14.64 2.94
CA GLY A 283 -9.85 15.42 3.67
C GLY A 283 -9.51 14.81 5.03
N ARG A 284 -10.51 14.28 5.76
CA ARG A 284 -10.28 13.58 7.03
C ARG A 284 -9.51 12.28 6.84
N ALA A 285 -9.79 11.54 5.76
CA ALA A 285 -9.05 10.34 5.43
C ALA A 285 -7.57 10.64 5.18
N PHE A 286 -7.26 11.70 4.41
CA PHE A 286 -5.88 12.13 4.17
C PHE A 286 -5.18 12.59 5.46
N VAL A 287 -5.90 13.32 6.35
CA VAL A 287 -5.38 13.68 7.68
C VAL A 287 -5.12 12.43 8.51
N GLY A 288 -6.05 11.47 8.52
CA GLY A 288 -5.93 10.21 9.26
C GLY A 288 -4.72 9.39 8.81
N ASP A 289 -4.53 9.21 7.51
CA ASP A 289 -3.38 8.53 6.93
C ASP A 289 -2.05 9.27 7.22
N GLY A 290 -2.06 10.59 7.08
CA GLY A 290 -0.89 11.41 7.37
C GLY A 290 -0.45 11.33 8.84
N LEU A 291 -1.40 11.44 9.77
CA LEU A 291 -1.14 11.29 11.21
C LEU A 291 -0.69 9.86 11.56
N ALA A 292 -1.30 8.85 10.95
CA ALA A 292 -0.91 7.46 11.13
C ALA A 292 0.51 7.20 10.60
N THR A 293 0.87 7.78 9.45
CA THR A 293 2.23 7.73 8.88
C THR A 293 3.24 8.41 9.79
N MET A 294 2.92 9.61 10.33
CA MET A 294 3.80 10.29 11.29
C MET A 294 4.01 9.47 12.56
N LEU A 295 2.94 8.93 13.12
CA LEU A 295 3.00 8.11 14.32
C LEU A 295 3.80 6.82 14.07
N SER A 296 3.58 6.15 12.94
CA SER A 296 4.34 4.96 12.56
C SER A 296 5.83 5.27 12.39
N GLY A 297 6.17 6.31 11.65
CA GLY A 297 7.56 6.76 11.47
C GLY A 297 8.26 7.19 12.76
N SER A 298 7.51 7.69 13.74
CA SER A 298 8.09 8.15 15.02
C SER A 298 8.61 7.01 15.90
N VAL A 299 8.18 5.78 15.66
CA VAL A 299 8.55 4.60 16.45
C VAL A 299 9.36 3.55 15.67
N GLY A 300 9.57 3.75 14.37
CA GLY A 300 10.34 2.82 13.54
C GLY A 300 9.52 2.03 12.52
N GLY A 301 8.23 2.35 12.35
CA GLY A 301 7.37 1.73 11.36
C GLY A 301 7.42 2.44 10.00
N SER A 302 6.85 1.80 8.97
CA SER A 302 6.72 2.38 7.63
C SER A 302 5.61 3.44 7.56
N GLY A 303 5.62 4.24 6.48
CA GLY A 303 4.43 5.01 6.14
C GLY A 303 3.27 4.08 5.75
N VAL A 304 2.07 4.50 6.11
CA VAL A 304 0.85 3.69 5.94
C VAL A 304 -0.10 4.31 4.91
N THR A 305 -0.94 3.48 4.32
CA THR A 305 -1.99 3.87 3.39
C THR A 305 -3.19 2.93 3.49
N THR A 306 -4.32 3.31 2.94
CA THR A 306 -5.50 2.44 2.81
C THR A 306 -5.21 1.25 1.89
N TYR A 307 -5.79 0.08 2.17
CA TYR A 307 -5.47 -1.17 1.48
C TYR A 307 -6.52 -1.64 0.48
N ALA A 308 -6.07 -1.85 -0.76
CA ALA A 308 -6.88 -2.42 -1.84
C ALA A 308 -7.31 -3.87 -1.56
N GLU A 309 -6.48 -4.65 -0.86
CA GLU A 309 -6.76 -6.03 -0.46
C GLU A 309 -8.02 -6.09 0.41
N ASN A 310 -8.10 -5.19 1.39
CA ASN A 310 -9.27 -5.09 2.28
C ASN A 310 -10.51 -4.56 1.53
N ILE A 311 -10.33 -3.67 0.56
CA ILE A 311 -11.39 -3.25 -0.37
C ILE A 311 -11.89 -4.45 -1.18
N GLY A 312 -10.98 -5.31 -1.64
CA GLY A 312 -11.32 -6.56 -2.32
C GLY A 312 -12.16 -7.52 -1.46
N VAL A 313 -11.86 -7.64 -0.16
CA VAL A 313 -12.67 -8.43 0.78
C VAL A 313 -14.07 -7.82 0.92
N MET A 314 -14.18 -6.51 1.13
CA MET A 314 -15.47 -5.81 1.19
C MET A 314 -16.32 -6.04 -0.06
N ALA A 315 -15.72 -5.98 -1.23
CA ALA A 315 -16.42 -6.13 -2.52
C ALA A 315 -17.16 -7.47 -2.65
N VAL A 316 -16.66 -8.52 -1.99
CA VAL A 316 -17.26 -9.86 -2.07
C VAL A 316 -18.16 -10.18 -0.90
N THR A 317 -17.70 -9.85 0.30
CA THR A 317 -18.49 -10.10 1.50
C THR A 317 -19.69 -9.19 1.58
N LYS A 318 -19.64 -8.04 0.86
CA LYS A 318 -20.61 -6.95 0.96
C LYS A 318 -20.81 -6.45 2.39
N VAL A 319 -19.81 -6.67 3.24
CA VAL A 319 -19.77 -6.18 4.62
C VAL A 319 -18.87 -4.94 4.66
N TYR A 320 -19.50 -3.80 4.84
CA TYR A 320 -18.85 -2.49 4.87
C TYR A 320 -18.81 -1.88 6.28
N SER A 321 -19.24 -2.63 7.30
CA SER A 321 -19.24 -2.18 8.70
C SER A 321 -17.86 -1.67 9.13
N THR A 322 -17.79 -0.42 9.59
CA THR A 322 -16.52 0.15 10.07
C THR A 322 -16.01 -0.50 11.35
N LEU A 323 -16.90 -1.13 12.17
CA LEU A 323 -16.48 -1.87 13.36
C LEU A 323 -15.72 -3.16 13.05
N VAL A 324 -15.87 -3.72 11.85
CA VAL A 324 -15.05 -4.86 11.41
C VAL A 324 -13.58 -4.46 11.30
N PHE A 325 -13.29 -3.23 10.87
CA PHE A 325 -11.91 -2.73 10.79
C PHE A 325 -11.33 -2.42 12.17
N VAL A 326 -12.16 -2.01 13.13
CA VAL A 326 -11.73 -1.90 14.54
C VAL A 326 -11.33 -3.28 15.07
N ALA A 327 -12.13 -4.31 14.82
CA ALA A 327 -11.78 -5.68 15.21
C ALA A 327 -10.49 -6.16 14.54
N ALA A 328 -10.33 -5.93 13.22
CA ALA A 328 -9.13 -6.26 12.48
C ALA A 328 -7.88 -5.53 13.03
N ALA A 329 -8.02 -4.26 13.37
CA ALA A 329 -6.95 -3.45 13.95
C ALA A 329 -6.51 -3.99 15.32
N LEU A 330 -7.44 -4.35 16.19
CA LEU A 330 -7.12 -4.95 17.50
C LEU A 330 -6.43 -6.29 17.34
N ILE A 331 -6.84 -7.13 16.38
CA ILE A 331 -6.18 -8.40 16.06
C ILE A 331 -4.75 -8.14 15.58
N ALA A 332 -4.55 -7.18 14.68
CA ALA A 332 -3.22 -6.81 14.20
C ALA A 332 -2.32 -6.32 15.34
N MET A 333 -2.85 -5.49 16.25
CA MET A 333 -2.09 -5.03 17.42
C MET A 333 -1.66 -6.21 18.30
N LEU A 334 -2.54 -7.17 18.56
CA LEU A 334 -2.19 -8.38 19.32
C LEU A 334 -1.09 -9.19 18.64
N LEU A 335 -1.15 -9.35 17.30
CA LEU A 335 -0.10 -10.03 16.53
C LEU A 335 1.22 -9.27 16.56
N GLY A 336 1.19 -7.93 16.53
CA GLY A 336 2.37 -7.08 16.62
C GLY A 336 3.12 -7.21 17.97
N PHE A 337 2.42 -7.56 19.05
CA PHE A 337 3.03 -7.87 20.36
C PHE A 337 3.50 -9.32 20.49
N SER A 338 3.57 -10.09 19.39
CA SER A 338 4.04 -11.48 19.44
C SER A 338 5.40 -11.64 18.76
N PRO A 339 6.53 -11.66 19.50
CA PRO A 339 7.85 -11.98 18.93
C PRO A 339 7.87 -13.31 18.20
N LYS A 340 7.09 -14.28 18.66
CA LYS A 340 6.95 -15.58 17.99
C LYS A 340 6.37 -15.45 16.59
N PHE A 341 5.41 -14.55 16.42
CA PHE A 341 4.84 -14.26 15.11
C PHE A 341 5.86 -13.59 14.18
N GLY A 342 6.66 -12.65 14.69
CA GLY A 342 7.76 -12.05 13.93
C GLY A 342 8.84 -13.05 13.56
N ALA A 343 9.21 -13.94 14.50
CA ALA A 343 10.15 -15.01 14.22
C ALA A 343 9.64 -15.95 13.11
N LEU A 344 8.33 -16.24 13.07
CA LEU A 344 7.71 -16.99 11.96
C LEU A 344 7.85 -16.25 10.63
N ILE A 345 7.62 -14.94 10.62
CA ILE A 345 7.80 -14.13 9.40
C ILE A 345 9.26 -14.17 8.92
N HIS A 346 10.22 -14.09 9.83
CA HIS A 346 11.64 -14.15 9.48
C HIS A 346 12.11 -15.54 9.00
N THR A 347 11.30 -16.59 9.13
CA THR A 347 11.59 -17.88 8.49
C THR A 347 11.26 -17.91 7.00
N ILE A 348 10.56 -16.89 6.47
CA ILE A 348 10.24 -16.82 5.04
C ILE A 348 11.54 -16.64 4.25
N PRO A 349 11.89 -17.56 3.31
CA PRO A 349 13.14 -17.48 2.58
C PRO A 349 13.20 -16.27 1.64
N GLY A 350 14.39 -15.68 1.48
CA GLY A 350 14.60 -14.54 0.58
C GLY A 350 14.06 -14.75 -0.84
N PRO A 351 14.33 -15.88 -1.51
CA PRO A 351 13.78 -16.16 -2.84
C PRO A 351 12.26 -16.21 -2.91
N VAL A 352 11.60 -16.65 -1.82
CA VAL A 352 10.13 -16.68 -1.72
C VAL A 352 9.60 -15.25 -1.55
N ILE A 353 10.25 -14.43 -0.71
CA ILE A 353 9.93 -13.00 -0.59
C ILE A 353 10.07 -12.30 -1.95
N GLY A 354 11.17 -12.55 -2.67
CA GLY A 354 11.42 -11.95 -3.98
C GLY A 354 10.40 -12.37 -5.04
N GLY A 355 10.05 -13.66 -5.11
CA GLY A 355 9.00 -14.15 -5.99
C GLY A 355 7.62 -13.54 -5.70
N ALA A 356 7.27 -13.41 -4.42
CA ALA A 356 6.05 -12.72 -4.01
C ALA A 356 6.09 -11.22 -4.37
N SER A 357 7.25 -10.57 -4.23
CA SER A 357 7.44 -9.16 -4.61
C SER A 357 7.21 -8.94 -6.09
N ILE A 358 7.68 -9.84 -6.96
CA ILE A 358 7.42 -9.79 -8.42
C ILE A 358 5.91 -9.76 -8.68
N VAL A 359 5.14 -10.64 -8.03
CA VAL A 359 3.68 -10.68 -8.19
C VAL A 359 3.04 -9.40 -7.65
N VAL A 360 3.39 -8.97 -6.45
CA VAL A 360 2.77 -7.79 -5.80
C VAL A 360 3.04 -6.53 -6.59
N PHE A 361 4.28 -6.29 -7.03
CA PHE A 361 4.61 -5.10 -7.81
C PHE A 361 3.95 -5.13 -9.19
N GLY A 362 3.84 -6.33 -9.80
CA GLY A 362 3.04 -6.52 -11.00
C GLY A 362 1.56 -6.19 -10.80
N LEU A 363 0.96 -6.63 -9.68
CA LEU A 363 -0.43 -6.31 -9.35
C LEU A 363 -0.65 -4.81 -9.12
N ILE A 364 0.31 -4.10 -8.50
CA ILE A 364 0.26 -2.64 -8.36
C ILE A 364 0.29 -1.96 -9.74
N ALA A 365 1.19 -2.40 -10.63
CA ALA A 365 1.23 -1.86 -11.99
C ALA A 365 -0.08 -2.10 -12.75
N VAL A 366 -0.65 -3.29 -12.65
CA VAL A 366 -1.97 -3.62 -13.26
C VAL A 366 -3.10 -2.82 -12.63
N ALA A 367 -3.03 -2.50 -11.33
CA ALA A 367 -4.03 -1.63 -10.68
C ALA A 367 -4.05 -0.23 -11.32
N GLY A 368 -2.88 0.33 -11.67
CA GLY A 368 -2.79 1.57 -12.45
C GLY A 368 -3.47 1.47 -13.82
N ALA A 369 -3.20 0.39 -14.57
CA ALA A 369 -3.87 0.13 -15.85
C ALA A 369 -5.40 -0.02 -15.71
N ARG A 370 -5.84 -0.66 -14.63
CA ARG A 370 -7.27 -0.80 -14.32
C ARG A 370 -7.97 0.54 -14.14
N ILE A 371 -7.30 1.55 -13.55
CA ILE A 371 -7.84 2.92 -13.45
C ILE A 371 -8.14 3.47 -14.86
N TRP A 372 -7.25 3.26 -15.83
CA TRP A 372 -7.47 3.71 -17.20
C TRP A 372 -8.67 3.03 -17.85
N VAL A 373 -8.77 1.71 -17.72
CA VAL A 373 -9.87 0.92 -18.29
C VAL A 373 -11.22 1.35 -17.70
N GLN A 374 -11.29 1.45 -16.36
CA GLN A 374 -12.52 1.82 -15.65
C GLN A 374 -13.00 3.23 -15.98
N ASN A 375 -12.08 4.17 -16.22
CA ASN A 375 -12.40 5.54 -16.56
C ASN A 375 -12.38 5.81 -18.08
N ARG A 376 -12.28 4.77 -18.91
CA ARG A 376 -12.24 4.84 -20.38
C ARG A 376 -11.24 5.88 -20.89
N VAL A 377 -10.03 5.86 -20.31
CA VAL A 377 -8.97 6.78 -20.71
C VAL A 377 -8.56 6.50 -22.15
N ASP A 378 -8.64 7.52 -22.99
CA ASP A 378 -8.27 7.44 -24.41
C ASP A 378 -6.76 7.65 -24.56
N LEU A 379 -6.00 6.56 -24.74
CA LEU A 379 -4.57 6.58 -24.99
C LEU A 379 -4.21 6.84 -26.47
N SER A 380 -5.18 6.94 -27.37
CA SER A 380 -4.93 7.38 -28.76
C SER A 380 -4.71 8.89 -28.88
N GLN A 381 -5.10 9.67 -27.87
CA GLN A 381 -4.78 11.09 -27.79
C GLN A 381 -3.28 11.27 -27.50
N ASN A 382 -2.58 11.99 -28.39
CA ASN A 382 -1.14 12.20 -28.30
C ASN A 382 -0.69 12.79 -26.96
N SER A 383 -1.48 13.69 -26.36
CA SER A 383 -1.18 14.27 -25.04
C SER A 383 -1.15 13.22 -23.93
N ASN A 384 -2.11 12.29 -23.92
CA ASN A 384 -2.15 11.18 -22.98
C ASN A 384 -1.04 10.19 -23.27
N LEU A 385 -0.86 9.81 -24.54
CA LEU A 385 0.15 8.86 -24.99
C LEU A 385 1.55 9.29 -24.54
N ILE A 386 1.96 10.51 -24.84
CA ILE A 386 3.30 11.03 -24.51
C ILE A 386 3.49 11.11 -22.99
N MET A 387 2.51 11.66 -22.27
CA MET A 387 2.60 11.77 -20.81
C MET A 387 2.76 10.38 -20.16
N VAL A 388 1.94 9.42 -20.53
CA VAL A 388 2.00 8.04 -20.00
C VAL A 388 3.33 7.39 -20.36
N SER A 389 3.76 7.43 -21.62
CA SER A 389 5.00 6.81 -22.09
C SER A 389 6.21 7.32 -21.32
N VAL A 390 6.34 8.66 -21.18
CA VAL A 390 7.45 9.28 -20.44
C VAL A 390 7.41 8.88 -18.97
N THR A 391 6.22 8.94 -18.33
CA THR A 391 6.07 8.60 -16.92
C THR A 391 6.52 7.17 -16.62
N LEU A 392 6.08 6.21 -17.44
CA LEU A 392 6.41 4.79 -17.24
C LEU A 392 7.89 4.50 -17.44
N VAL A 393 8.52 5.13 -18.43
CA VAL A 393 9.98 4.96 -18.68
C VAL A 393 10.82 5.58 -17.56
N LEU A 394 10.45 6.79 -17.09
CA LEU A 394 11.17 7.43 -15.97
C LEU A 394 11.07 6.60 -14.68
N ALA A 395 9.89 6.00 -14.42
CA ALA A 395 9.68 5.14 -13.27
C ALA A 395 10.46 3.82 -13.38
N ALA A 396 10.34 3.12 -14.52
CA ALA A 396 10.99 1.83 -14.73
C ALA A 396 12.53 1.94 -14.73
N GLY A 397 13.06 3.07 -15.24
CA GLY A 397 14.48 3.37 -15.24
C GLY A 397 15.01 3.98 -13.95
N ASP A 398 14.16 4.18 -12.94
CA ASP A 398 14.49 4.86 -11.67
C ASP A 398 15.23 6.20 -11.89
N PHE A 399 14.74 7.01 -12.85
CA PHE A 399 15.38 8.26 -13.24
C PHE A 399 15.24 9.32 -12.14
N ALA A 400 16.33 9.54 -11.41
CA ALA A 400 16.41 10.57 -10.38
C ALA A 400 16.77 11.92 -10.99
N LEU A 401 16.03 12.98 -10.64
CA LEU A 401 16.27 14.35 -11.09
C LEU A 401 16.75 15.22 -9.93
N ALA A 402 17.94 15.80 -10.09
CA ALA A 402 18.49 16.76 -9.13
C ALA A 402 18.12 18.19 -9.55
N LEU A 403 17.45 18.93 -8.66
CA LEU A 403 17.02 20.32 -8.87
C LEU A 403 17.46 21.17 -7.68
N GLY A 404 18.46 22.02 -7.86
CA GLY A 404 18.85 23.03 -6.86
C GLY A 404 19.16 22.47 -5.47
N GLY A 405 19.82 21.28 -5.39
CA GLY A 405 20.15 20.62 -4.11
C GLY A 405 19.06 19.65 -3.58
N VAL A 406 17.93 19.55 -4.27
CA VAL A 406 16.88 18.55 -3.99
C VAL A 406 16.96 17.45 -5.05
N THR A 407 16.98 16.18 -4.63
CA THR A 407 16.90 15.03 -5.53
C THR A 407 15.52 14.40 -5.45
N LEU A 408 14.82 14.36 -6.58
CA LEU A 408 13.60 13.57 -6.74
C LEU A 408 14.01 12.18 -7.20
N GLY A 409 13.69 11.12 -6.43
CA GLY A 409 13.88 9.74 -6.87
C GLY A 409 12.96 9.38 -8.05
N GLY A 410 13.17 8.22 -8.68
CA GLY A 410 12.47 7.83 -9.90
C GLY A 410 10.94 7.90 -9.82
N ILE A 411 10.34 7.44 -8.72
CA ILE A 411 8.88 7.55 -8.49
C ILE A 411 8.47 9.03 -8.38
N GLY A 412 9.25 9.85 -7.64
CA GLY A 412 8.98 11.28 -7.51
C GLY A 412 9.06 11.99 -8.86
N THR A 413 10.14 11.77 -9.61
CA THR A 413 10.33 12.34 -10.95
C THR A 413 9.22 11.93 -11.91
N ALA A 414 8.83 10.66 -11.92
CA ALA A 414 7.73 10.17 -12.74
C ALA A 414 6.39 10.83 -12.35
N THR A 415 6.10 10.97 -11.05
CA THR A 415 4.85 11.54 -10.54
C THR A 415 4.73 13.03 -10.87
N PHE A 416 5.72 13.83 -10.51
CA PHE A 416 5.71 15.27 -10.80
C PHE A 416 5.82 15.53 -12.30
N GLY A 417 6.60 14.70 -13.03
CA GLY A 417 6.68 14.73 -14.49
C GLY A 417 5.33 14.46 -15.14
N ALA A 418 4.57 13.47 -14.68
CA ALA A 418 3.22 13.17 -15.18
C ALA A 418 2.26 14.35 -15.00
N ILE A 419 2.24 14.94 -13.80
CA ILE A 419 1.39 16.09 -13.48
C ILE A 419 1.76 17.29 -14.36
N LEU A 420 3.05 17.59 -14.46
CA LEU A 420 3.53 18.73 -15.24
C LEU A 420 3.27 18.54 -16.74
N LEU A 421 3.63 17.38 -17.30
CA LEU A 421 3.39 17.08 -18.72
C LEU A 421 1.90 17.11 -19.05
N HIS A 422 1.05 16.54 -18.21
CA HIS A 422 -0.39 16.62 -18.39
C HIS A 422 -0.87 18.07 -18.43
N ALA A 423 -0.44 18.89 -17.46
CA ALA A 423 -0.83 20.31 -17.40
C ALA A 423 -0.37 21.11 -18.64
N LEU A 424 0.84 20.88 -19.13
CA LEU A 424 1.41 21.56 -20.29
C LEU A 424 0.75 21.10 -21.60
N LEU A 425 0.65 19.80 -21.83
CA LEU A 425 0.15 19.25 -23.10
C LEU A 425 -1.35 19.49 -23.29
N HIS A 426 -2.14 19.54 -22.20
CA HIS A 426 -3.57 19.81 -22.29
C HIS A 426 -3.91 21.30 -22.44
N ARG A 427 -3.06 22.23 -21.98
CA ARG A 427 -3.21 23.66 -22.30
C ARG A 427 -3.04 23.90 -23.79
N GLY A 428 -2.00 23.35 -24.42
CA GLY A 428 -1.75 23.49 -25.85
C GLY A 428 -2.87 22.93 -26.73
N THR A 429 -3.53 21.83 -26.31
CA THR A 429 -4.67 21.28 -27.06
C THR A 429 -5.95 22.09 -26.94
N ARG A 430 -6.18 22.81 -25.83
CA ARG A 430 -7.31 23.75 -25.68
C ARG A 430 -7.10 24.97 -26.54
N GLU A 431 -5.95 25.61 -26.49
CA GLU A 431 -5.61 26.78 -27.31
C GLU A 431 -5.65 26.46 -28.81
N ALA A 432 -5.16 25.28 -29.23
CA ALA A 432 -5.26 24.85 -30.63
C ALA A 432 -6.68 24.54 -31.10
N LYS A 433 -7.59 24.12 -30.20
CA LYS A 433 -9.02 23.96 -30.53
C LYS A 433 -9.74 25.30 -30.58
N GLU A 434 -9.45 26.22 -29.68
CA GLU A 434 -10.03 27.57 -29.69
C GLU A 434 -9.58 28.37 -30.91
N ALA A 435 -8.32 28.26 -31.32
CA ALA A 435 -7.80 28.89 -32.55
C ALA A 435 -8.42 28.33 -33.85
N ARG A 436 -8.91 27.08 -33.84
CA ARG A 436 -9.60 26.46 -34.98
C ARG A 436 -11.09 26.80 -35.08
N VAL A 437 -11.67 27.32 -34.00
CA VAL A 437 -13.13 27.66 -33.92
C VAL A 437 -13.37 29.13 -34.18
N THR A 438 -12.36 29.98 -34.22
CA THR A 438 -12.47 31.38 -34.65
C THR A 438 -12.24 31.46 -36.17
N PRO A 439 -13.28 31.51 -37.03
CA PRO A 439 -13.09 31.83 -38.42
C PRO A 439 -12.76 33.33 -38.52
N VAL A 440 -11.73 33.65 -39.32
CA VAL A 440 -11.36 35.02 -39.75
C VAL A 440 -12.48 35.59 -40.60
#